data_6089b17762c0863517d819ad8e311498
#
_entry.id   6089b17762c0863517d819ad8e311498
#
_cell.length_a   1.000
_cell.length_b   1.000
_cell.length_c   1.000
_cell.angle_alpha   90.00
_cell.angle_beta   90.00
_cell.angle_gamma   90.00
#
_symmetry.space_group_name_H-M   'P 1'
#
loop_
_entity.id
_entity.type
_entity.pdbx_description
1 polymer ?
#
loop_
_entity_poly.entity_id
_entity_poly.type
_entity_poly.pdbx_seq_one_letter_code
_entity_poly.pdbx_strand_id
1 'polypeptide(L)'
;MSAIGAIDLEDTDGLLAADRQGLLRAASSAGAQVRAIGAAAGEGALESLRADGLARSVIWVAGRGTAETAGPVLAATVGGVASEPIAVAGEAPPWVGPLDVLIVAGDDPGDPALVSAAATGVRRGARVVVVAPYEGPLRDSTAGRAAVLEPRLWGPDEFGLCRYLAAGLAVLQTVDPRPSIDLGLLADELDAEALRNSAGRELFTNPAKTIAERLAGRRVALAGDCAAMLALARHGSSVLLRVAHEVVAATGLADAVLALRAAAASGPGGSAASSVDALFHDEEIDGPLPTRLRVLALTLADEQAVVAARTAGLEDVYLLASEDVPDGPGGSAGSEVLPALGGPISAEQQLAVLAVRLEMAAVYMRLVRG
;
A
#
# COMPACT_ATOMS: atom_id res chain seq x y z
N MET A 1 6.65 -37.16 13.56
CA MET A 1 6.42 -35.82 12.93
C MET A 1 5.10 -35.36 13.49
N SER A 2 5.13 -34.42 14.48
CA SER A 2 3.90 -33.76 14.95
C SER A 2 3.30 -32.97 13.80
N ALA A 3 2.02 -33.23 13.48
CA ALA A 3 1.25 -32.33 12.65
C ALA A 3 1.31 -30.95 13.33
N ILE A 4 1.96 -30.00 12.69
CA ILE A 4 1.86 -28.59 13.08
C ILE A 4 0.40 -28.26 12.80
N GLY A 5 -0.42 -28.16 13.88
CA GLY A 5 -1.81 -27.73 13.76
C GLY A 5 -1.82 -26.37 13.07
N ALA A 6 -2.76 -26.16 12.15
CA ALA A 6 -2.96 -24.84 11.55
C ALA A 6 -3.17 -23.85 12.70
N ILE A 7 -2.37 -22.76 12.71
CA ILE A 7 -2.46 -21.70 13.71
C ILE A 7 -3.71 -20.88 13.38
N ASP A 8 -4.56 -20.63 14.38
CA ASP A 8 -5.73 -19.79 14.23
C ASP A 8 -5.34 -18.30 14.32
N LEU A 9 -6.05 -17.42 13.62
CA LEU A 9 -5.87 -15.98 13.73
C LEU A 9 -6.18 -15.43 15.13
N GLU A 10 -6.96 -16.16 15.94
CA GLU A 10 -7.26 -15.83 17.35
C GLU A 10 -6.20 -16.36 18.34
N ASP A 11 -5.30 -17.26 17.89
CA ASP A 11 -4.22 -17.78 18.72
C ASP A 11 -3.03 -16.80 18.74
N THR A 12 -3.08 -15.82 19.63
CA THR A 12 -2.04 -14.79 19.78
C THR A 12 -0.66 -15.41 20.05
N ASP A 13 -0.58 -16.39 20.95
CA ASP A 13 0.69 -17.00 21.33
C ASP A 13 1.25 -17.84 20.20
N GLY A 14 0.40 -18.57 19.48
CA GLY A 14 0.77 -19.32 18.28
C GLY A 14 1.28 -18.42 17.17
N LEU A 15 0.61 -17.30 16.89
CA LEU A 15 1.05 -16.31 15.90
C LEU A 15 2.42 -15.72 16.24
N LEU A 16 2.62 -15.32 17.50
CA LEU A 16 3.91 -14.76 17.96
C LEU A 16 5.03 -15.80 17.92
N ALA A 17 4.75 -17.06 18.29
CA ALA A 17 5.71 -18.15 18.24
C ALA A 17 6.09 -18.54 16.80
N ALA A 18 5.17 -18.41 15.85
CA ALA A 18 5.40 -18.64 14.42
C ALA A 18 6.20 -17.53 13.75
N ASP A 19 6.12 -16.29 14.25
CA ASP A 19 6.83 -15.13 13.67
C ASP A 19 8.32 -15.11 14.02
N ARG A 20 9.03 -16.16 13.62
CA ARG A 20 10.47 -16.30 13.87
C ARG A 20 11.33 -15.26 13.14
N GLN A 21 10.79 -14.66 12.10
CA GLN A 21 11.47 -13.65 11.28
C GLN A 21 11.17 -12.23 11.73
N GLY A 22 10.25 -12.03 12.68
CA GLY A 22 9.83 -10.73 13.17
C GLY A 22 9.07 -9.90 12.12
N LEU A 23 8.32 -10.55 11.24
CA LEU A 23 7.60 -9.90 10.15
C LEU A 23 6.48 -8.99 10.67
N LEU A 24 5.78 -9.38 11.75
CA LEU A 24 4.78 -8.53 12.41
C LEU A 24 5.40 -7.22 12.87
N ARG A 25 6.58 -7.29 13.50
CA ARG A 25 7.31 -6.09 13.92
C ARG A 25 7.77 -5.27 12.72
N ALA A 26 8.24 -5.91 11.65
CA ALA A 26 8.68 -5.22 10.44
C ALA A 26 7.51 -4.48 9.76
N ALA A 27 6.37 -5.14 9.55
CA ALA A 27 5.17 -4.53 8.98
C ALA A 27 4.58 -3.41 9.86
N SER A 28 4.72 -3.50 11.20
CA SER A 28 4.27 -2.46 12.12
C SER A 28 5.21 -1.25 12.23
N SER A 29 6.35 -1.24 11.52
CA SER A 29 7.36 -0.17 11.63
C SER A 29 7.10 1.05 10.74
N ALA A 30 5.98 1.09 10.01
CA ALA A 30 5.68 2.14 9.03
C ALA A 30 5.76 3.56 9.60
N GLY A 31 5.18 3.81 10.79
CA GLY A 31 5.25 5.12 11.46
C GLY A 31 6.68 5.52 11.80
N ALA A 32 7.49 4.58 12.32
CA ALA A 32 8.90 4.83 12.61
C ALA A 32 9.72 5.13 11.33
N GLN A 33 9.42 4.45 10.21
CA GLN A 33 10.06 4.74 8.93
C GLN A 33 9.71 6.14 8.40
N VAL A 34 8.45 6.55 8.53
CA VAL A 34 7.99 7.91 8.15
C VAL A 34 8.68 8.97 9.00
N ARG A 35 8.76 8.77 10.34
CA ARG A 35 9.51 9.69 11.24
C ARG A 35 10.99 9.80 10.86
N ALA A 36 11.61 8.69 10.47
CA ALA A 36 13.01 8.70 10.04
C ALA A 36 13.21 9.57 8.79
N ILE A 37 12.30 9.53 7.83
CA ILE A 37 12.31 10.43 6.65
C ILE A 37 12.08 11.90 7.08
N GLY A 38 11.09 12.16 7.92
CA GLY A 38 10.83 13.50 8.45
C GLY A 38 12.02 14.09 9.20
N ALA A 39 12.70 13.27 10.02
CA ALA A 39 13.92 13.67 10.72
C ALA A 39 15.06 13.99 9.75
N ALA A 40 15.29 13.14 8.72
CA ALA A 40 16.31 13.40 7.71
C ALA A 40 16.06 14.72 6.95
N ALA A 41 14.81 14.98 6.57
CA ALA A 41 14.41 16.23 5.93
C ALA A 41 14.62 17.44 6.86
N GLY A 42 14.26 17.33 8.15
CA GLY A 42 14.49 18.35 9.17
C GLY A 42 15.98 18.63 9.47
N GLU A 43 16.83 17.62 9.31
CA GLU A 43 18.29 17.74 9.41
C GLU A 43 18.93 18.38 8.17
N GLY A 44 18.15 18.71 7.14
CA GLY A 44 18.62 19.38 5.93
C GLY A 44 19.04 18.48 4.79
N ALA A 45 18.71 17.17 4.83
CA ALA A 45 19.08 16.23 3.76
C ALA A 45 18.56 16.66 2.37
N LEU A 46 17.49 17.46 2.32
CA LEU A 46 16.88 17.94 1.09
C LEU A 46 17.18 19.42 0.78
N GLU A 47 18.04 20.10 1.54
CA GLU A 47 18.31 21.53 1.38
C GLU A 47 18.83 21.88 -0.01
N SER A 48 19.60 21.00 -0.63
CA SER A 48 20.13 21.18 -2.00
C SER A 48 19.05 21.17 -3.09
N LEU A 49 17.81 20.79 -2.77
CA LEU A 49 16.68 20.84 -3.71
C LEU A 49 16.03 22.22 -3.79
N ARG A 50 16.25 23.07 -2.79
CA ARG A 50 15.70 24.43 -2.78
C ARG A 50 16.34 25.26 -3.88
N ALA A 51 15.52 25.93 -4.65
CA ALA A 51 15.95 26.78 -5.74
C ALA A 51 15.03 28.02 -5.80
N ASP A 52 15.48 29.06 -6.51
CA ASP A 52 14.70 30.29 -6.73
C ASP A 52 13.57 30.05 -7.76
N GLY A 53 12.67 29.14 -7.48
CA GLY A 53 11.52 28.83 -8.34
C GLY A 53 11.05 27.38 -8.25
N LEU A 54 9.83 27.19 -8.75
CA LEU A 54 9.20 25.86 -8.80
C LEU A 54 9.96 24.92 -9.73
N ALA A 55 9.93 23.64 -9.43
CA ALA A 55 10.42 22.63 -10.36
C ALA A 55 9.52 22.59 -11.61
N ARG A 56 10.09 22.31 -12.77
CA ARG A 56 9.31 22.07 -13.99
C ARG A 56 8.56 20.73 -13.91
N SER A 57 9.19 19.74 -13.32
CA SER A 57 8.58 18.43 -13.06
C SER A 57 9.31 17.69 -11.92
N VAL A 58 8.59 16.78 -11.26
CA VAL A 58 9.16 15.80 -10.35
C VAL A 58 9.05 14.43 -11.03
N ILE A 59 10.17 13.73 -11.17
CA ILE A 59 10.24 12.46 -11.88
C ILE A 59 10.62 11.37 -10.88
N TRP A 60 9.80 10.35 -10.80
CA TRP A 60 10.07 9.16 -9.99
C TRP A 60 10.61 8.05 -10.86
N VAL A 61 11.85 7.64 -10.62
CA VAL A 61 12.45 6.46 -11.22
C VAL A 61 12.68 5.44 -10.11
N ALA A 62 12.10 4.27 -10.26
CA ALA A 62 12.16 3.21 -9.27
C ALA A 62 13.01 2.03 -9.73
N GLY A 63 13.68 1.42 -8.75
CA GLY A 63 14.16 0.05 -8.86
C GLY A 63 12.99 -0.95 -8.75
N ARG A 64 13.34 -2.22 -8.67
CA ARG A 64 12.37 -3.30 -8.46
C ARG A 64 11.77 -3.23 -7.05
N GLY A 65 10.67 -3.94 -6.83
CA GLY A 65 10.05 -4.09 -5.53
C GLY A 65 9.08 -2.97 -5.16
N THR A 66 9.03 -2.60 -3.89
CA THR A 66 8.02 -1.67 -3.37
C THR A 66 8.18 -0.24 -3.90
N ALA A 67 9.39 0.18 -4.23
CA ALA A 67 9.64 1.50 -4.84
C ALA A 67 8.92 1.67 -6.19
N GLU A 68 8.74 0.57 -6.96
CA GLU A 68 8.04 0.59 -8.24
C GLU A 68 6.55 0.93 -8.06
N THR A 69 5.90 0.41 -7.01
CA THR A 69 4.50 0.70 -6.72
C THR A 69 4.30 2.03 -5.99
N ALA A 70 5.29 2.50 -5.24
CA ALA A 70 5.22 3.75 -4.48
C ALA A 70 5.10 4.99 -5.37
N GLY A 71 5.81 5.04 -6.50
CA GLY A 71 5.73 6.16 -7.44
C GLY A 71 4.32 6.39 -7.99
N PRO A 72 3.66 5.38 -8.54
CA PRO A 72 2.25 5.46 -8.95
C PRO A 72 1.29 5.86 -7.82
N VAL A 73 1.48 5.35 -6.59
CA VAL A 73 0.69 5.77 -5.42
C VAL A 73 0.89 7.27 -5.16
N LEU A 74 2.13 7.74 -5.08
CA LEU A 74 2.44 9.16 -4.88
C LEU A 74 1.82 10.03 -5.97
N ALA A 75 2.07 9.71 -7.24
CA ALA A 75 1.59 10.50 -8.37
C ALA A 75 0.06 10.56 -8.43
N ALA A 76 -0.63 9.45 -8.16
CA ALA A 76 -2.08 9.41 -8.19
C ALA A 76 -2.72 10.12 -6.99
N THR A 77 -2.04 10.14 -5.84
CA THR A 77 -2.57 10.75 -4.62
C THR A 77 -2.44 12.27 -4.63
N VAL A 78 -1.25 12.76 -4.95
CA VAL A 78 -0.95 14.19 -4.83
C VAL A 78 -0.84 14.91 -6.18
N GLY A 79 -0.84 14.19 -7.30
CA GLY A 79 -0.68 14.79 -8.62
C GLY A 79 -1.78 15.78 -9.03
N GLY A 80 -2.98 15.66 -8.44
CA GLY A 80 -4.08 16.59 -8.66
C GLY A 80 -3.97 17.91 -7.91
N VAL A 81 -3.11 17.98 -6.88
CA VAL A 81 -2.90 19.17 -6.03
C VAL A 81 -1.48 19.72 -6.10
N ALA A 82 -0.53 18.92 -6.58
CA ALA A 82 0.84 19.35 -6.82
C ALA A 82 0.90 20.39 -7.94
N SER A 83 1.77 21.38 -7.78
CA SER A 83 1.97 22.44 -8.79
C SER A 83 2.77 21.97 -9.98
N GLU A 84 3.62 20.97 -9.75
CA GLU A 84 4.48 20.37 -10.75
C GLU A 84 3.92 19.01 -11.20
N PRO A 85 4.00 18.69 -12.49
CA PRO A 85 3.66 17.36 -12.97
C PRO A 85 4.57 16.31 -12.32
N ILE A 86 3.96 15.25 -11.81
CA ILE A 86 4.67 14.10 -11.25
C ILE A 86 4.68 12.99 -12.32
N ALA A 87 5.86 12.67 -12.83
CA ALA A 87 6.05 11.63 -13.83
C ALA A 87 6.66 10.38 -13.20
N VAL A 88 6.09 9.21 -13.49
CA VAL A 88 6.65 7.91 -13.12
C VAL A 88 7.28 7.29 -14.36
N ALA A 89 8.54 6.89 -14.26
CA ALA A 89 9.31 6.37 -15.38
C ALA A 89 10.19 5.18 -14.94
N GLY A 90 10.43 4.24 -15.85
CA GLY A 90 11.34 3.12 -15.61
C GLY A 90 12.82 3.50 -15.73
N GLU A 91 13.12 4.65 -16.34
CA GLU A 91 14.48 5.19 -16.53
C GLU A 91 14.43 6.73 -16.56
N ALA A 92 15.57 7.39 -16.40
CA ALA A 92 15.65 8.83 -16.49
C ALA A 92 15.25 9.30 -17.91
N PRO A 93 14.18 10.11 -18.04
CA PRO A 93 13.73 10.56 -19.35
C PRO A 93 14.80 11.37 -20.10
N PRO A 94 14.83 11.32 -21.44
CA PRO A 94 15.85 12.04 -22.22
C PRO A 94 15.75 13.57 -22.11
N TRP A 95 14.62 14.10 -21.64
CA TRP A 95 14.38 15.53 -21.48
C TRP A 95 14.73 16.05 -20.06
N VAL A 96 15.11 15.16 -19.10
CA VAL A 96 15.48 15.58 -17.74
C VAL A 96 16.61 16.61 -17.76
N GLY A 97 16.52 17.64 -16.92
CA GLY A 97 17.49 18.74 -16.92
C GLY A 97 17.45 19.58 -15.62
N PRO A 98 18.11 20.74 -15.60
CA PRO A 98 18.34 21.53 -14.38
C PRO A 98 17.05 22.03 -13.68
N LEU A 99 15.95 22.13 -14.39
CA LEU A 99 14.68 22.56 -13.82
C LEU A 99 13.86 21.40 -13.23
N ASP A 100 14.32 20.16 -13.37
CA ASP A 100 13.61 18.99 -12.91
C ASP A 100 14.19 18.44 -11.60
N VAL A 101 13.34 17.78 -10.84
CA VAL A 101 13.73 16.96 -9.68
C VAL A 101 13.61 15.49 -10.09
N LEU A 102 14.67 14.74 -9.94
CA LEU A 102 14.71 13.31 -10.23
C LEU A 102 14.86 12.52 -8.94
N ILE A 103 13.82 11.82 -8.55
CA ILE A 103 13.83 10.89 -7.42
C ILE A 103 14.21 9.51 -7.94
N VAL A 104 15.26 8.94 -7.37
CA VAL A 104 15.77 7.60 -7.68
C VAL A 104 15.56 6.74 -6.45
N ALA A 105 14.59 5.82 -6.50
CA ALA A 105 14.10 5.07 -5.33
C ALA A 105 14.27 3.55 -5.49
N GLY A 106 14.74 2.88 -4.45
CA GLY A 106 14.90 1.41 -4.42
C GLY A 106 15.60 0.93 -3.17
N ASP A 107 15.77 -0.38 -3.05
CA ASP A 107 16.46 -1.05 -1.94
C ASP A 107 17.83 -1.63 -2.34
N ASP A 108 18.10 -1.79 -3.63
CA ASP A 108 19.37 -2.31 -4.17
C ASP A 108 20.22 -1.17 -4.75
N PRO A 109 21.32 -0.76 -4.07
CA PRO A 109 22.23 0.27 -4.58
C PRO A 109 23.04 -0.19 -5.80
N GLY A 110 22.99 -1.47 -6.15
CA GLY A 110 23.60 -2.04 -7.34
C GLY A 110 22.64 -2.13 -8.54
N ASP A 111 21.36 -1.79 -8.40
CA ASP A 111 20.39 -1.86 -9.50
C ASP A 111 20.82 -0.97 -10.68
N PRO A 112 21.06 -1.56 -11.87
CA PRO A 112 21.52 -0.81 -13.04
C PRO A 112 20.59 0.32 -13.47
N ALA A 113 19.26 0.17 -13.26
CA ALA A 113 18.30 1.20 -13.58
C ALA A 113 18.47 2.43 -12.67
N LEU A 114 18.66 2.23 -11.37
CA LEU A 114 18.91 3.31 -10.41
C LEU A 114 20.24 4.01 -10.69
N VAL A 115 21.30 3.24 -10.87
CA VAL A 115 22.66 3.76 -11.17
C VAL A 115 22.65 4.59 -12.44
N SER A 116 22.03 4.09 -13.51
CA SER A 116 21.93 4.79 -14.79
C SER A 116 21.09 6.07 -14.68
N ALA A 117 19.98 6.02 -13.98
CA ALA A 117 19.10 7.16 -13.76
C ALA A 117 19.80 8.26 -12.96
N ALA A 118 20.46 7.91 -11.85
CA ALA A 118 21.20 8.84 -11.01
C ALA A 118 22.35 9.50 -11.79
N ALA A 119 23.16 8.71 -12.51
CA ALA A 119 24.24 9.21 -13.36
C ALA A 119 23.73 10.16 -14.45
N THR A 120 22.60 9.83 -15.08
CA THR A 120 21.98 10.65 -16.12
C THR A 120 21.46 11.95 -15.56
N GLY A 121 20.74 11.92 -14.42
CA GLY A 121 20.24 13.11 -13.74
C GLY A 121 21.37 14.07 -13.38
N VAL A 122 22.41 13.56 -12.73
CA VAL A 122 23.59 14.36 -12.34
C VAL A 122 24.30 14.95 -13.56
N ARG A 123 24.54 14.16 -14.61
CA ARG A 123 25.19 14.63 -15.84
C ARG A 123 24.40 15.73 -16.55
N ARG A 124 23.09 15.66 -16.50
CA ARG A 124 22.17 16.64 -17.10
C ARG A 124 21.86 17.84 -16.20
N GLY A 125 22.40 17.85 -14.99
CA GLY A 125 22.24 18.94 -14.02
C GLY A 125 20.89 18.96 -13.32
N ALA A 126 20.11 17.88 -13.35
CA ALA A 126 18.88 17.76 -12.57
C ALA A 126 19.18 17.73 -11.06
N ARG A 127 18.21 18.17 -10.26
CA ARG A 127 18.25 18.02 -8.79
C ARG A 127 17.93 16.56 -8.46
N VAL A 128 18.95 15.77 -8.15
CA VAL A 128 18.81 14.33 -7.91
C VAL A 128 18.59 14.05 -6.43
N VAL A 129 17.60 13.21 -6.13
CA VAL A 129 17.35 12.67 -4.80
C VAL A 129 17.47 11.16 -4.85
N VAL A 130 18.29 10.59 -3.99
CA VAL A 130 18.43 9.15 -3.82
C VAL A 130 17.63 8.71 -2.59
N VAL A 131 16.66 7.83 -2.80
CA VAL A 131 15.83 7.21 -1.75
C VAL A 131 16.15 5.72 -1.72
N ALA A 132 17.37 5.40 -1.34
CA ALA A 132 17.95 4.06 -1.35
C ALA A 132 19.14 4.00 -0.38
N PRO A 133 19.69 2.80 -0.05
CA PRO A 133 21.00 2.69 0.56
C PRO A 133 22.04 3.42 -0.29
N TYR A 134 22.78 4.34 0.31
CA TYR A 134 23.68 5.23 -0.45
C TYR A 134 25.12 4.72 -0.42
N GLU A 135 25.36 3.63 -1.12
CA GLU A 135 26.65 2.95 -1.17
C GLU A 135 26.96 2.42 -2.58
N GLY A 136 28.15 1.88 -2.76
CA GLY A 136 28.59 1.22 -3.98
C GLY A 136 28.33 2.01 -5.29
N PRO A 137 27.87 1.34 -6.37
CA PRO A 137 27.70 1.96 -7.67
C PRO A 137 26.76 3.16 -7.68
N LEU A 138 25.69 3.15 -6.86
CA LEU A 138 24.72 4.26 -6.79
C LEU A 138 25.38 5.52 -6.22
N ARG A 139 26.13 5.40 -5.14
CA ARG A 139 26.90 6.51 -4.56
C ARG A 139 27.94 7.06 -5.53
N ASP A 140 28.69 6.17 -6.17
CA ASP A 140 29.75 6.56 -7.11
C ASP A 140 29.16 7.31 -8.32
N SER A 141 27.98 6.89 -8.81
CA SER A 141 27.31 7.50 -9.97
C SER A 141 26.88 8.94 -9.73
N THR A 142 26.63 9.34 -8.48
CA THR A 142 26.19 10.69 -8.14
C THR A 142 27.35 11.65 -7.83
N ALA A 143 28.54 11.13 -7.52
CA ALA A 143 29.71 11.90 -7.13
C ALA A 143 29.44 12.95 -6.03
N GLY A 144 28.57 12.62 -5.07
CA GLY A 144 28.21 13.49 -3.94
C GLY A 144 27.28 14.66 -4.30
N ARG A 145 26.67 14.67 -5.49
CA ARG A 145 25.79 15.75 -5.99
C ARG A 145 24.30 15.46 -5.84
N ALA A 146 23.93 14.39 -5.16
CA ALA A 146 22.53 14.06 -4.87
C ALA A 146 22.16 14.43 -3.44
N ALA A 147 20.92 14.83 -3.20
CA ALA A 147 20.29 14.75 -1.89
C ALA A 147 20.03 13.28 -1.55
N VAL A 148 20.11 12.90 -0.29
CA VAL A 148 20.06 11.50 0.10
C VAL A 148 19.09 11.29 1.27
N LEU A 149 18.15 10.38 1.08
CA LEU A 149 17.23 9.88 2.10
C LEU A 149 17.46 8.38 2.28
N GLU A 150 18.52 8.03 3.00
CA GLU A 150 18.83 6.63 3.31
C GLU A 150 17.81 5.99 4.25
N PRO A 151 17.56 4.68 4.14
CA PRO A 151 16.80 3.95 5.16
C PRO A 151 17.57 3.96 6.48
N ARG A 152 17.00 4.58 7.52
CA ARG A 152 17.59 4.61 8.89
C ARG A 152 17.17 3.42 9.74
N LEU A 153 16.12 2.73 9.30
CA LEU A 153 15.61 1.51 9.92
C LEU A 153 15.76 0.38 8.94
N TRP A 154 16.39 -0.70 9.38
CA TRP A 154 16.45 -1.90 8.56
C TRP A 154 15.10 -2.62 8.59
N GLY A 155 14.62 -3.02 7.45
CA GLY A 155 13.40 -3.79 7.28
C GLY A 155 13.33 -4.38 5.88
N PRO A 156 12.53 -5.44 5.68
CA PRO A 156 12.25 -5.98 4.36
C PRO A 156 11.62 -4.91 3.46
N ASP A 157 12.00 -4.90 2.17
CA ASP A 157 11.47 -3.96 1.19
C ASP A 157 9.95 -4.03 1.05
N GLU A 158 9.37 -5.22 1.25
CA GLU A 158 7.93 -5.48 1.21
C GLU A 158 7.10 -4.51 2.06
N PHE A 159 7.67 -4.02 3.16
CA PHE A 159 7.04 -3.11 4.12
C PHE A 159 7.57 -1.68 4.00
N GLY A 160 8.07 -1.31 2.84
CA GLY A 160 8.70 -0.01 2.58
C GLY A 160 7.79 1.03 1.93
N LEU A 161 6.52 0.74 1.62
CA LEU A 161 5.66 1.66 0.88
C LEU A 161 5.54 3.02 1.58
N CYS A 162 5.24 3.03 2.89
CA CYS A 162 5.09 4.26 3.65
C CYS A 162 6.38 5.08 3.72
N ARG A 163 7.55 4.44 3.76
CA ARG A 163 8.84 5.11 3.67
C ARG A 163 9.03 5.84 2.34
N TYR A 164 8.74 5.15 1.23
CA TYR A 164 8.85 5.74 -0.10
C TYR A 164 7.84 6.86 -0.31
N LEU A 165 6.59 6.66 0.14
CA LEU A 165 5.56 7.70 0.10
C LEU A 165 6.02 8.94 0.88
N ALA A 166 6.48 8.77 2.12
CA ALA A 166 6.99 9.87 2.96
C ALA A 166 8.18 10.59 2.30
N ALA A 167 9.10 9.86 1.67
CA ALA A 167 10.21 10.45 0.94
C ALA A 167 9.72 11.32 -0.23
N GLY A 168 8.78 10.83 -1.01
CA GLY A 168 8.15 11.60 -2.10
C GLY A 168 7.45 12.85 -1.60
N LEU A 169 6.66 12.73 -0.53
CA LEU A 169 5.97 13.86 0.13
C LEU A 169 6.97 14.91 0.66
N ALA A 170 8.06 14.48 1.32
CA ALA A 170 9.11 15.38 1.80
C ALA A 170 9.81 16.13 0.66
N VAL A 171 10.07 15.46 -0.46
CA VAL A 171 10.64 16.09 -1.66
C VAL A 171 9.68 17.11 -2.23
N LEU A 172 8.40 16.76 -2.40
CA LEU A 172 7.37 17.68 -2.91
C LEU A 172 7.25 18.93 -2.02
N GLN A 173 7.16 18.76 -0.71
CA GLN A 173 7.09 19.87 0.25
C GLN A 173 8.35 20.75 0.22
N THR A 174 9.52 20.18 -0.11
CA THR A 174 10.77 20.95 -0.21
C THR A 174 10.81 21.81 -1.46
N VAL A 175 10.28 21.32 -2.59
CA VAL A 175 10.27 22.03 -3.88
C VAL A 175 9.06 22.96 -4.03
N ASP A 176 7.94 22.62 -3.41
CA ASP A 176 6.73 23.46 -3.30
C ASP A 176 6.21 23.46 -1.86
N PRO A 177 6.46 24.51 -1.08
CA PRO A 177 6.03 24.56 0.32
C PRO A 177 4.51 24.86 0.51
N ARG A 178 3.75 25.04 -0.55
CA ARG A 178 2.31 25.36 -0.46
C ARG A 178 1.46 24.21 0.08
N PRO A 179 1.65 22.93 -0.32
CA PRO A 179 0.97 21.83 0.33
C PRO A 179 1.52 21.65 1.75
N SER A 180 0.64 21.72 2.75
CA SER A 180 1.03 21.42 4.13
C SER A 180 0.95 19.91 4.36
N ILE A 181 2.09 19.25 4.28
CA ILE A 181 2.21 17.80 4.52
C ILE A 181 2.85 17.62 5.90
N ASP A 182 2.12 17.03 6.83
CA ASP A 182 2.61 16.72 8.17
C ASP A 182 3.01 15.24 8.29
N LEU A 183 4.31 14.97 8.10
CA LEU A 183 4.85 13.62 8.25
C LEU A 183 4.81 13.12 9.70
N GLY A 184 4.77 14.02 10.69
CA GLY A 184 4.61 13.65 12.10
C GLY A 184 3.23 13.07 12.35
N LEU A 185 2.19 13.78 11.89
CA LEU A 185 0.81 13.32 11.99
C LEU A 185 0.59 12.02 11.21
N LEU A 186 1.15 11.90 10.00
CA LEU A 186 1.11 10.65 9.24
C LEU A 186 1.74 9.49 10.02
N ALA A 187 2.90 9.71 10.64
CA ALA A 187 3.58 8.69 11.43
C ALA A 187 2.78 8.26 12.66
N ASP A 188 2.15 9.21 13.36
CA ASP A 188 1.32 8.93 14.53
C ASP A 188 0.08 8.09 14.16
N GLU A 189 -0.54 8.38 13.02
CA GLU A 189 -1.68 7.58 12.52
C GLU A 189 -1.24 6.16 12.14
N LEU A 190 -0.07 5.98 11.52
CA LEU A 190 0.45 4.66 11.17
C LEU A 190 0.83 3.83 12.40
N ASP A 191 1.33 4.46 13.47
CA ASP A 191 1.57 3.75 14.74
C ASP A 191 0.25 3.34 15.40
N ALA A 192 -0.77 4.21 15.37
CA ALA A 192 -2.11 3.87 15.85
C ALA A 192 -2.69 2.70 15.05
N GLU A 193 -2.53 2.71 13.73
CA GLU A 193 -2.99 1.62 12.87
C GLU A 193 -2.24 0.31 13.15
N ALA A 194 -0.93 0.35 13.33
CA ALA A 194 -0.15 -0.83 13.71
C ALA A 194 -0.63 -1.44 15.05
N LEU A 195 -1.02 -0.62 16.01
CA LEU A 195 -1.61 -1.07 17.28
C LEU A 195 -3.00 -1.70 17.09
N ARG A 196 -3.84 -1.14 16.20
CA ARG A 196 -5.15 -1.74 15.84
C ARG A 196 -4.97 -3.13 15.22
N ASN A 197 -3.90 -3.35 14.48
CA ASN A 197 -3.59 -4.60 13.81
C ASN A 197 -2.64 -5.52 14.60
N SER A 198 -2.40 -5.28 15.88
CA SER A 198 -1.51 -6.11 16.70
C SER A 198 -2.06 -7.53 16.92
N ALA A 199 -1.17 -8.52 17.10
CA ALA A 199 -1.55 -9.93 17.22
C ALA A 199 -2.52 -10.21 18.38
N GLY A 200 -2.46 -9.44 19.47
CA GLY A 200 -3.34 -9.57 20.63
C GLY A 200 -4.76 -9.01 20.44
N ARG A 201 -5.07 -8.39 19.30
CA ARG A 201 -6.42 -7.94 18.97
C ARG A 201 -7.26 -9.08 18.42
N GLU A 202 -8.52 -9.11 18.79
CA GLU A 202 -9.51 -10.07 18.29
C GLU A 202 -9.76 -9.87 16.78
N LEU A 203 -10.17 -10.92 16.08
CA LEU A 203 -10.35 -10.94 14.63
C LEU A 203 -11.22 -9.77 14.12
N PHE A 204 -12.38 -9.55 14.73
CA PHE A 204 -13.35 -8.55 14.29
C PHE A 204 -12.98 -7.09 14.64
N THR A 205 -12.00 -6.89 15.54
CA THR A 205 -11.44 -5.57 15.88
C THR A 205 -10.08 -5.32 15.25
N ASN A 206 -9.59 -6.28 14.44
CA ASN A 206 -8.30 -6.23 13.77
C ASN A 206 -8.50 -6.26 12.25
N PRO A 207 -8.40 -5.12 11.56
CA PRO A 207 -8.65 -5.04 10.12
C PRO A 207 -7.75 -5.96 9.29
N ALA A 208 -6.48 -6.13 9.67
CA ALA A 208 -5.54 -6.98 8.93
C ALA A 208 -5.90 -8.47 9.07
N LYS A 209 -6.30 -8.93 10.27
CA LYS A 209 -6.80 -10.31 10.46
C LYS A 209 -8.11 -10.54 9.67
N THR A 210 -9.02 -9.57 9.68
CA THR A 210 -10.26 -9.64 8.89
C THR A 210 -9.97 -9.73 7.38
N ILE A 211 -9.00 -8.98 6.88
CA ILE A 211 -8.56 -9.08 5.49
C ILE A 211 -7.95 -10.47 5.23
N ALA A 212 -7.05 -10.95 6.10
CA ALA A 212 -6.43 -12.27 5.98
C ALA A 212 -7.47 -13.40 5.93
N GLU A 213 -8.50 -13.36 6.79
CA GLU A 213 -9.62 -14.30 6.77
C GLU A 213 -10.40 -14.26 5.45
N ARG A 214 -10.67 -13.06 4.95
CA ARG A 214 -11.38 -12.88 3.66
C ARG A 214 -10.58 -13.39 2.46
N LEU A 215 -9.25 -13.38 2.54
CA LEU A 215 -8.34 -13.89 1.51
C LEU A 215 -8.17 -15.41 1.57
N ALA A 216 -8.23 -16.01 2.76
CA ALA A 216 -7.87 -17.41 2.99
C ALA A 216 -8.73 -18.39 2.16
N GLY A 217 -8.06 -19.26 1.38
CA GLY A 217 -8.71 -20.33 0.61
C GLY A 217 -9.69 -19.86 -0.47
N ARG A 218 -9.60 -18.61 -0.93
CA ARG A 218 -10.51 -18.02 -1.90
C ARG A 218 -9.75 -17.50 -3.14
N ARG A 219 -10.47 -17.41 -4.26
CA ARG A 219 -10.01 -16.64 -5.42
C ARG A 219 -10.37 -15.18 -5.18
N VAL A 220 -9.37 -14.33 -5.02
CA VAL A 220 -9.59 -12.93 -4.65
C VAL A 220 -9.01 -11.98 -5.67
N ALA A 221 -9.69 -10.86 -5.88
CA ALA A 221 -9.17 -9.69 -6.56
C ALA A 221 -9.21 -8.48 -5.61
N LEU A 222 -8.10 -7.74 -5.54
CA LEU A 222 -8.05 -6.40 -4.99
C LEU A 222 -8.43 -5.43 -6.10
N ALA A 223 -9.46 -4.62 -5.89
CA ALA A 223 -9.97 -3.72 -6.89
C ALA A 223 -9.93 -2.26 -6.41
N GLY A 224 -9.55 -1.34 -7.30
CA GLY A 224 -9.57 0.10 -7.04
C GLY A 224 -10.42 0.84 -8.06
N ASP A 225 -11.20 1.83 -7.61
CA ASP A 225 -12.06 2.64 -8.49
C ASP A 225 -11.33 3.88 -9.04
N CYS A 226 -10.27 4.32 -8.38
CA CYS A 226 -9.41 5.40 -8.85
C CYS A 226 -7.96 4.95 -9.03
N ALA A 227 -7.13 5.80 -9.65
CA ALA A 227 -5.74 5.48 -9.94
C ALA A 227 -4.92 5.17 -8.67
N ALA A 228 -5.17 5.89 -7.57
CA ALA A 228 -4.48 5.69 -6.30
C ALA A 228 -4.82 4.33 -5.68
N MET A 229 -6.12 3.97 -5.64
CA MET A 229 -6.57 2.67 -5.13
C MET A 229 -6.13 1.51 -6.02
N LEU A 230 -6.08 1.69 -7.35
CA LEU A 230 -5.53 0.67 -8.24
C LEU A 230 -4.02 0.47 -8.02
N ALA A 231 -3.27 1.54 -7.78
CA ALA A 231 -1.85 1.44 -7.45
C ALA A 231 -1.64 0.72 -6.10
N LEU A 232 -2.48 1.02 -5.11
CA LEU A 232 -2.48 0.33 -3.81
C LEU A 232 -2.89 -1.15 -3.95
N ALA A 233 -3.87 -1.47 -4.79
CA ALA A 233 -4.24 -2.86 -5.09
C ALA A 233 -3.07 -3.66 -5.68
N ARG A 234 -2.28 -3.04 -6.57
CA ARG A 234 -1.04 -3.63 -7.12
C ARG A 234 0.02 -3.86 -6.05
N HIS A 235 0.19 -2.90 -5.13
CA HIS A 235 1.07 -3.06 -3.98
C HIS A 235 0.62 -4.25 -3.13
N GLY A 236 -0.66 -4.30 -2.71
CA GLY A 236 -1.21 -5.40 -1.92
C GLY A 236 -1.04 -6.76 -2.60
N SER A 237 -1.30 -6.85 -3.91
CA SER A 237 -1.08 -8.07 -4.70
C SER A 237 0.39 -8.51 -4.65
N SER A 238 1.34 -7.57 -4.82
CA SER A 238 2.78 -7.84 -4.75
C SER A 238 3.21 -8.32 -3.36
N VAL A 239 2.75 -7.66 -2.30
CA VAL A 239 3.08 -8.03 -0.92
C VAL A 239 2.50 -9.40 -0.57
N LEU A 240 1.24 -9.69 -0.92
CA LEU A 240 0.62 -10.99 -0.71
C LEU A 240 1.39 -12.11 -1.42
N LEU A 241 1.86 -11.87 -2.64
CA LEU A 241 2.69 -12.84 -3.36
C LEU A 241 4.05 -13.06 -2.69
N ARG A 242 4.76 -11.98 -2.34
CA ARG A 242 6.12 -12.03 -1.80
C ARG A 242 6.19 -12.54 -0.37
N VAL A 243 5.21 -12.16 0.47
CA VAL A 243 5.18 -12.50 1.90
C VAL A 243 4.38 -13.77 2.17
N ALA A 244 3.15 -13.86 1.67
CA ALA A 244 2.23 -14.97 1.95
C ALA A 244 2.23 -16.07 0.88
N HIS A 245 2.96 -15.89 -0.24
CA HIS A 245 2.92 -16.76 -1.41
C HIS A 245 1.51 -16.94 -1.97
N GLU A 246 0.67 -15.91 -1.84
CA GLU A 246 -0.71 -15.87 -2.29
C GLU A 246 -0.85 -15.09 -3.58
N VAL A 247 -1.50 -15.70 -4.58
CA VAL A 247 -1.75 -15.05 -5.87
C VAL A 247 -3.10 -14.35 -5.82
N VAL A 248 -3.08 -13.05 -5.79
CA VAL A 248 -4.27 -12.19 -5.77
C VAL A 248 -4.21 -11.24 -6.97
N ALA A 249 -5.29 -11.14 -7.74
CA ALA A 249 -5.34 -10.22 -8.87
C ALA A 249 -5.49 -8.76 -8.38
N ALA A 250 -4.78 -7.82 -9.04
CA ALA A 250 -5.02 -6.39 -8.87
C ALA A 250 -5.69 -5.84 -10.13
N THR A 251 -6.86 -5.18 -10.00
CA THR A 251 -7.65 -4.76 -11.15
C THR A 251 -8.42 -3.46 -10.87
N GLY A 252 -8.95 -2.83 -11.92
CA GLY A 252 -9.94 -1.76 -11.79
C GLY A 252 -11.29 -2.30 -11.30
N LEU A 253 -12.02 -1.51 -10.51
CA LEU A 253 -13.33 -1.91 -10.00
C LEU A 253 -14.33 -2.25 -11.12
N ALA A 254 -14.27 -1.53 -12.23
CA ALA A 254 -15.15 -1.79 -13.39
C ALA A 254 -14.96 -3.21 -13.95
N ASP A 255 -13.71 -3.66 -14.09
CA ASP A 255 -13.39 -4.99 -14.60
C ASP A 255 -13.82 -6.08 -13.60
N ALA A 256 -13.60 -5.84 -12.30
CA ALA A 256 -14.05 -6.75 -11.25
C ALA A 256 -15.58 -6.92 -11.25
N VAL A 257 -16.32 -5.83 -11.37
CA VAL A 257 -17.79 -5.84 -11.44
C VAL A 257 -18.28 -6.58 -12.70
N LEU A 258 -17.63 -6.34 -13.84
CA LEU A 258 -17.97 -7.06 -15.08
C LEU A 258 -17.71 -8.57 -14.94
N ALA A 259 -16.60 -8.97 -14.36
CA ALA A 259 -16.27 -10.38 -14.11
C ALA A 259 -17.29 -11.06 -13.19
N LEU A 260 -17.70 -10.40 -12.09
CA LEU A 260 -18.72 -10.93 -11.18
C LEU A 260 -20.09 -11.06 -11.87
N ARG A 261 -20.52 -10.06 -12.63
CA ARG A 261 -21.78 -10.12 -13.37
C ARG A 261 -21.78 -11.21 -14.45
N ALA A 262 -20.66 -11.37 -15.16
CA ALA A 262 -20.50 -12.44 -16.14
C ALA A 262 -20.56 -13.83 -15.49
N ALA A 263 -19.91 -14.00 -14.33
CA ALA A 263 -19.96 -15.25 -13.58
C ALA A 263 -21.39 -15.57 -13.09
N ALA A 264 -22.12 -14.57 -12.61
CA ALA A 264 -23.52 -14.71 -12.20
C ALA A 264 -24.45 -15.09 -13.38
N ALA A 265 -24.18 -14.57 -14.59
CA ALA A 265 -24.95 -14.88 -15.79
C ALA A 265 -24.64 -16.27 -16.38
N SER A 266 -23.44 -16.81 -16.13
CA SER A 266 -22.93 -18.07 -16.70
C SER A 266 -23.17 -19.30 -15.81
N GLY A 267 -23.70 -19.13 -14.60
CA GLY A 267 -24.04 -20.24 -13.70
C GLY A 267 -25.16 -21.10 -14.23
N PRO A 268 -25.22 -22.40 -13.91
CA PRO A 268 -26.30 -23.29 -14.30
C PRO A 268 -27.63 -22.77 -13.72
N GLY A 269 -28.44 -22.09 -14.53
CA GLY A 269 -29.73 -21.52 -14.14
C GLY A 269 -29.85 -20.00 -14.19
N GLY A 270 -29.13 -19.32 -15.09
CA GLY A 270 -29.13 -17.87 -15.29
C GLY A 270 -30.25 -17.10 -14.60
N SER A 271 -29.92 -16.22 -13.65
CA SER A 271 -30.84 -15.26 -13.02
C SER A 271 -31.70 -15.73 -11.85
N ALA A 272 -31.32 -16.35 -10.85
CA ALA A 272 -31.99 -16.50 -9.54
C ALA A 272 -31.77 -17.86 -8.84
N ALA A 273 -30.92 -18.73 -9.34
CA ALA A 273 -30.61 -20.01 -8.71
C ALA A 273 -29.54 -19.82 -7.61
N SER A 274 -29.73 -18.85 -6.73
CA SER A 274 -28.60 -18.39 -5.89
C SER A 274 -28.48 -19.08 -4.54
N SER A 275 -29.56 -19.38 -3.85
CA SER A 275 -29.48 -20.00 -2.53
C SER A 275 -30.13 -21.37 -2.45
N VAL A 276 -31.12 -21.61 -3.27
CA VAL A 276 -31.91 -22.85 -3.25
C VAL A 276 -31.15 -24.00 -3.92
N ASP A 277 -30.45 -23.73 -5.06
CA ASP A 277 -29.66 -24.78 -5.74
C ASP A 277 -28.40 -25.15 -4.92
N ALA A 278 -27.81 -24.22 -4.19
CA ALA A 278 -26.69 -24.51 -3.28
C ALA A 278 -27.13 -25.36 -2.07
N LEU A 279 -28.39 -25.28 -1.66
CA LEU A 279 -28.95 -26.09 -0.59
C LEU A 279 -29.22 -27.55 -1.01
N PHE A 280 -29.39 -27.79 -2.31
CA PHE A 280 -29.63 -29.12 -2.88
C PHE A 280 -28.43 -29.68 -3.63
N HIS A 281 -27.28 -28.95 -3.65
CA HIS A 281 -26.06 -29.40 -4.29
C HIS A 281 -25.44 -30.55 -3.49
N ASP A 282 -25.23 -31.69 -4.15
CA ASP A 282 -24.57 -32.86 -3.59
C ASP A 282 -23.18 -32.99 -4.21
N GLU A 283 -22.14 -32.69 -3.40
CA GLU A 283 -20.74 -32.72 -3.89
C GLU A 283 -20.30 -34.10 -4.46
N GLU A 284 -20.92 -35.21 -4.01
CA GLU A 284 -20.64 -36.54 -4.53
C GLU A 284 -21.26 -36.79 -5.92
N ILE A 285 -22.35 -36.11 -6.23
CA ILE A 285 -23.10 -36.28 -7.50
C ILE A 285 -22.74 -35.16 -8.49
N ASP A 286 -22.70 -33.91 -8.02
CA ASP A 286 -22.57 -32.70 -8.86
C ASP A 286 -21.12 -32.20 -8.93
N GLY A 287 -20.21 -32.80 -8.14
CA GLY A 287 -18.82 -32.36 -8.02
C GLY A 287 -18.67 -31.09 -7.13
N PRO A 288 -17.43 -30.66 -6.86
CA PRO A 288 -17.21 -29.52 -6.00
C PRO A 288 -17.75 -28.22 -6.62
N LEU A 289 -18.40 -27.41 -5.79
CA LEU A 289 -18.86 -26.08 -6.20
C LEU A 289 -17.71 -25.23 -6.75
N PRO A 290 -17.90 -24.56 -7.88
CA PRO A 290 -16.86 -23.70 -8.43
C PRO A 290 -16.51 -22.59 -7.42
N THR A 291 -15.22 -22.41 -7.16
CA THR A 291 -14.73 -21.37 -6.26
C THR A 291 -15.12 -20.00 -6.81
N ARG A 292 -15.99 -19.29 -6.10
CA ARG A 292 -16.45 -17.95 -6.49
C ARG A 292 -15.32 -16.94 -6.35
N LEU A 293 -15.29 -15.95 -7.25
CA LEU A 293 -14.40 -14.81 -7.15
C LEU A 293 -14.91 -13.86 -6.05
N ARG A 294 -14.05 -13.53 -5.11
CA ARG A 294 -14.29 -12.49 -4.11
C ARG A 294 -13.55 -11.21 -4.50
N VAL A 295 -14.16 -10.07 -4.31
CA VAL A 295 -13.57 -8.76 -4.59
C VAL A 295 -13.44 -7.97 -3.30
N LEU A 296 -12.23 -7.56 -2.98
CA LEU A 296 -11.95 -6.57 -1.95
C LEU A 296 -11.76 -5.22 -2.64
N ALA A 297 -12.76 -4.36 -2.56
CA ALA A 297 -12.79 -3.05 -3.21
C ALA A 297 -12.17 -2.01 -2.28
N LEU A 298 -10.96 -1.55 -2.62
CA LEU A 298 -10.27 -0.48 -1.92
C LEU A 298 -10.92 0.86 -2.28
N THR A 299 -11.20 1.69 -1.30
CA THR A 299 -11.87 2.97 -1.51
C THR A 299 -11.37 4.05 -0.57
N LEU A 300 -11.34 5.29 -1.07
CA LEU A 300 -11.20 6.48 -0.25
C LEU A 300 -12.56 6.83 0.39
N ALA A 301 -12.54 7.50 1.53
CA ALA A 301 -13.75 7.89 2.24
C ALA A 301 -14.72 8.69 1.36
N ASP A 302 -14.20 9.65 0.60
CA ASP A 302 -15.02 10.48 -0.30
C ASP A 302 -15.66 9.70 -1.47
N GLU A 303 -15.07 8.56 -1.85
CA GLU A 303 -15.53 7.72 -2.95
C GLU A 303 -16.42 6.55 -2.48
N GLN A 304 -16.46 6.26 -1.18
CA GLN A 304 -17.10 5.08 -0.60
C GLN A 304 -18.57 4.93 -1.03
N ALA A 305 -19.33 6.01 -1.00
CA ALA A 305 -20.74 5.97 -1.42
C ALA A 305 -20.93 5.60 -2.90
N VAL A 306 -20.03 6.09 -3.77
CA VAL A 306 -20.05 5.78 -5.20
C VAL A 306 -19.67 4.32 -5.45
N VAL A 307 -18.62 3.85 -4.78
CA VAL A 307 -18.18 2.45 -4.86
C VAL A 307 -19.26 1.52 -4.35
N ALA A 308 -19.90 1.83 -3.21
CA ALA A 308 -21.01 1.07 -2.67
C ALA A 308 -22.19 0.98 -3.65
N ALA A 309 -22.55 2.09 -4.31
CA ALA A 309 -23.61 2.11 -5.32
C ALA A 309 -23.27 1.27 -6.56
N ARG A 310 -21.99 1.28 -7.01
CA ARG A 310 -21.52 0.49 -8.15
C ARG A 310 -21.52 -1.02 -7.89
N THR A 311 -21.30 -1.41 -6.64
CA THR A 311 -21.21 -2.80 -6.19
C THR A 311 -22.50 -3.33 -5.58
N ALA A 312 -23.55 -2.50 -5.49
CA ALA A 312 -24.84 -2.88 -4.93
C ALA A 312 -25.43 -4.12 -5.64
N GLY A 313 -25.90 -5.09 -4.86
CA GLY A 313 -26.45 -6.36 -5.35
C GLY A 313 -25.41 -7.41 -5.76
N LEU A 314 -24.11 -7.18 -5.52
CA LEU A 314 -23.06 -8.17 -5.70
C LEU A 314 -22.68 -8.76 -4.35
N GLU A 315 -22.88 -10.08 -4.15
CA GLU A 315 -22.75 -10.74 -2.84
C GLU A 315 -21.30 -10.91 -2.37
N ASP A 316 -20.34 -11.06 -3.31
CA ASP A 316 -18.93 -11.36 -3.00
C ASP A 316 -18.02 -10.12 -3.08
N VAL A 317 -18.56 -8.92 -2.82
CA VAL A 317 -17.80 -7.67 -2.78
C VAL A 317 -17.75 -7.12 -1.36
N TYR A 318 -16.55 -6.85 -0.89
CA TYR A 318 -16.29 -6.23 0.41
C TYR A 318 -15.53 -4.91 0.21
N LEU A 319 -16.08 -3.82 0.71
CA LEU A 319 -15.40 -2.53 0.70
C LEU A 319 -14.31 -2.52 1.78
N LEU A 320 -13.17 -1.92 1.46
CA LEU A 320 -12.08 -1.68 2.39
C LEU A 320 -11.75 -0.18 2.37
N ALA A 321 -12.13 0.53 3.41
CA ALA A 321 -11.78 1.93 3.66
C ALA A 321 -10.94 2.07 4.95
N SER A 322 -10.26 3.19 5.11
CA SER A 322 -9.45 3.45 6.31
C SER A 322 -10.28 3.55 7.59
N GLU A 323 -11.54 3.95 7.47
CA GLU A 323 -12.46 4.21 8.58
C GLU A 323 -13.27 2.97 9.05
N ASP A 324 -13.18 1.84 8.33
CA ASP A 324 -13.98 0.63 8.59
C ASP A 324 -13.52 -0.19 9.81
N VAL A 325 -13.11 0.47 10.89
CA VAL A 325 -12.75 -0.23 12.14
C VAL A 325 -13.84 0.00 13.17
N PRO A 326 -14.62 -1.02 13.56
CA PRO A 326 -15.45 -0.92 14.73
C PRO A 326 -14.55 -0.69 15.95
N ASP A 327 -14.65 0.44 16.58
CA ASP A 327 -14.16 0.61 17.95
C ASP A 327 -14.85 -0.45 18.81
N GLY A 328 -14.09 -1.32 19.46
CA GLY A 328 -14.48 -2.53 20.19
C GLY A 328 -15.87 -2.63 20.81
N PRO A 329 -16.23 -3.68 21.55
CA PRO A 329 -17.60 -4.00 21.98
C PRO A 329 -18.17 -3.01 23.02
N GLY A 330 -18.37 -1.78 22.63
CA GLY A 330 -18.86 -0.62 23.39
C GLY A 330 -19.27 0.54 22.49
N GLY A 331 -18.94 0.49 21.22
CA GLY A 331 -19.38 1.46 20.23
C GLY A 331 -20.85 1.24 19.91
N SER A 332 -21.75 1.91 20.62
CA SER A 332 -23.17 1.93 20.30
C SER A 332 -23.35 2.49 18.89
N ALA A 333 -24.05 1.74 18.03
CA ALA A 333 -24.63 2.27 16.81
C ALA A 333 -25.51 3.48 17.21
N GLY A 334 -24.98 4.69 17.14
CA GLY A 334 -25.66 5.91 17.57
C GLY A 334 -24.80 6.89 18.37
N SER A 335 -23.53 6.60 18.61
CA SER A 335 -22.63 7.62 19.14
C SER A 335 -22.39 8.64 18.03
N GLU A 336 -22.89 9.85 18.20
CA GLU A 336 -22.39 11.02 17.46
C GLU A 336 -20.88 10.91 17.50
N VAL A 337 -20.28 10.70 16.33
CA VAL A 337 -18.84 10.77 16.14
C VAL A 337 -18.48 12.17 16.60
N LEU A 338 -17.97 12.29 17.83
CA LEU A 338 -17.27 13.50 18.21
C LEU A 338 -16.23 13.71 17.11
N PRO A 339 -16.28 14.83 16.38
CA PRO A 339 -15.28 15.06 15.35
C PRO A 339 -13.93 14.91 16.02
N ALA A 340 -13.16 13.92 15.56
CA ALA A 340 -11.77 13.80 15.95
C ALA A 340 -11.18 15.23 15.82
N LEU A 341 -10.39 15.67 16.79
CA LEU A 341 -9.76 17.00 16.80
C LEU A 341 -8.80 17.25 15.63
N GLY A 342 -8.76 16.32 14.63
CA GLY A 342 -8.12 16.43 13.34
C GLY A 342 -9.18 16.59 12.24
N GLY A 343 -8.91 17.43 11.25
CA GLY A 343 -9.73 17.54 10.03
C GLY A 343 -9.87 16.18 9.29
N PRO A 344 -10.60 16.13 8.18
CA PRO A 344 -10.77 14.89 7.42
C PRO A 344 -9.40 14.31 7.08
N ILE A 345 -9.25 12.98 7.32
CA ILE A 345 -8.02 12.25 7.03
C ILE A 345 -7.69 12.40 5.55
N SER A 346 -6.48 12.88 5.25
CA SER A 346 -6.07 13.13 3.86
C SER A 346 -5.94 11.85 3.05
N ALA A 347 -5.97 11.95 1.73
CA ALA A 347 -5.89 10.77 0.85
C ALA A 347 -4.59 9.98 1.05
N GLU A 348 -3.46 10.65 1.25
CA GLU A 348 -2.17 10.01 1.52
C GLU A 348 -2.17 9.24 2.85
N GLN A 349 -2.83 9.76 3.89
CA GLN A 349 -2.99 9.06 5.17
C GLN A 349 -3.87 7.82 5.00
N GLN A 350 -5.01 7.94 4.31
CA GLN A 350 -5.91 6.80 4.05
C GLN A 350 -5.19 5.68 3.28
N LEU A 351 -4.43 6.03 2.23
CA LEU A 351 -3.64 5.07 1.46
C LEU A 351 -2.57 4.38 2.30
N ALA A 352 -1.85 5.14 3.13
CA ALA A 352 -0.82 4.61 4.00
C ALA A 352 -1.40 3.66 5.07
N VAL A 353 -2.55 4.00 5.66
CA VAL A 353 -3.29 3.13 6.60
C VAL A 353 -3.68 1.82 5.92
N LEU A 354 -4.29 1.88 4.73
CA LEU A 354 -4.68 0.68 3.99
C LEU A 354 -3.47 -0.15 3.55
N ALA A 355 -2.32 0.48 3.24
CA ALA A 355 -1.09 -0.24 2.93
C ALA A 355 -0.62 -1.07 4.13
N VAL A 356 -0.56 -0.49 5.33
CA VAL A 356 -0.18 -1.20 6.56
C VAL A 356 -1.15 -2.37 6.84
N ARG A 357 -2.45 -2.20 6.62
CA ARG A 357 -3.44 -3.29 6.77
C ARG A 357 -3.16 -4.45 5.81
N LEU A 358 -2.88 -4.16 4.54
CA LEU A 358 -2.58 -5.17 3.53
C LEU A 358 -1.24 -5.88 3.82
N GLU A 359 -0.23 -5.12 4.23
CA GLU A 359 1.09 -5.65 4.61
C GLU A 359 0.97 -6.58 5.83
N MET A 360 0.27 -6.15 6.89
CA MET A 360 0.05 -6.98 8.06
C MET A 360 -0.86 -8.18 7.78
N ALA A 361 -1.87 -8.04 6.92
CA ALA A 361 -2.72 -9.16 6.48
C ALA A 361 -1.89 -10.25 5.77
N ALA A 362 -0.94 -9.85 4.92
CA ALA A 362 -0.03 -10.79 4.27
C ALA A 362 0.83 -11.54 5.29
N VAL A 363 1.29 -10.85 6.34
CA VAL A 363 2.04 -11.50 7.43
C VAL A 363 1.15 -12.51 8.17
N TYR A 364 -0.08 -12.15 8.55
CA TYR A 364 -1.01 -13.07 9.19
C TYR A 364 -1.29 -14.31 8.35
N MET A 365 -1.53 -14.13 7.05
CA MET A 365 -1.73 -15.25 6.13
C MET A 365 -0.52 -16.19 6.08
N ARG A 366 0.69 -15.64 6.09
CA ARG A 366 1.92 -16.44 6.15
C ARG A 366 2.01 -17.25 7.44
N LEU A 367 1.73 -16.59 8.59
CA LEU A 367 1.88 -17.22 9.91
C LEU A 367 0.87 -18.36 10.14
N VAL A 368 -0.35 -18.22 9.64
CA VAL A 368 -1.41 -19.24 9.74
C VAL A 368 -1.08 -20.48 8.88
N ARG A 369 -0.37 -20.30 7.78
CA ARG A 369 -0.01 -21.40 6.85
C ARG A 369 1.25 -22.17 7.27
N GLY A 370 2.13 -21.56 8.04
CA GLY A 370 3.39 -22.14 8.52
C GLY A 370 4.54 -21.96 7.53
#